data_9522a05633bb1b385d03f280a4285d6f
#
_entry.id   9522a05633bb1b385d03f280a4285d6f
#
_cell.length_a   1.000
_cell.length_b   1.000
_cell.length_c   1.000
_cell.angle_alpha   90.00
_cell.angle_beta   90.00
_cell.angle_gamma   90.00
#
_symmetry.space_group_name_H-M   'P 1'
#
loop_
_entity.id
_entity.type
_entity.pdbx_description
1 polymer ?
#
loop_
_entity_poly.entity_id
_entity_poly.type
_entity_poly.pdbx_seq_one_letter_code
_entity_poly.pdbx_strand_id
1 'polypeptide(L)'
;MMKKFFALALSAVMMLSLLAGCGSKDEPSTTEPEGGAAQEETASALNVAVFYYDYSDVYISSVRNALDGLFGEMGIKPNNYDGGGNQSMQTDQINTAIANGANLLIVNIVETSSPDAAQNAVEAARTAGIPIIFFNREVDDSVVSSYDQCAFVGTDAPEAGHMQGQLIGEYLLEHYDEVDLNKDGSISYVMFKGQEGNAEAEARTQFGVEDANAVLTEAGKPELVYYNASATDKYLVDQGGKWSAQAANDYMATILPEYSEANGNMVELIICNNDGMAEGAISALQTAGYNLGNDADGNPTSTVIPVFGVDATDSAKQLINEGKMTGTIKQDADGMASTI
;
A
#
# COMPACT_ATOMS: atom_id res chain seq x y z
N MET A 1 45.30 11.91 37.00
CA MET A 1 46.53 11.11 36.78
C MET A 1 46.56 10.77 35.29
N MET A 2 47.31 11.49 34.55
CA MET A 2 48.58 11.12 33.88
C MET A 2 48.40 10.10 32.74
N LYS A 3 48.42 10.57 31.49
CA LYS A 3 49.59 10.66 30.52
C LYS A 3 49.85 9.28 29.90
N LYS A 4 50.03 9.06 28.58
CA LYS A 4 50.83 9.72 27.49
C LYS A 4 50.45 9.04 26.19
N PHE A 5 50.28 9.70 25.09
CA PHE A 5 51.15 10.00 23.93
C PHE A 5 52.02 8.82 23.44
N PHE A 6 51.88 8.46 22.16
CA PHE A 6 53.01 8.40 21.22
C PHE A 6 52.51 8.48 19.76
N ALA A 7 53.17 9.37 19.06
CA ALA A 7 53.06 9.69 17.62
C ALA A 7 54.33 9.20 16.90
N LEU A 8 54.37 9.38 15.62
CA LEU A 8 55.51 9.30 14.65
C LEU A 8 55.56 8.01 13.82
N ALA A 9 55.94 8.00 12.52
CA ALA A 9 56.17 8.95 11.44
C ALA A 9 56.34 8.18 10.12
N LEU A 10 55.92 8.75 9.06
CA LEU A 10 56.57 9.11 7.81
C LEU A 10 57.68 8.19 7.26
N SER A 11 57.56 7.70 5.99
CA SER A 11 58.64 7.68 5.02
C SER A 11 58.12 7.55 3.59
N ALA A 12 58.35 8.59 2.81
CA ALA A 12 58.29 8.64 1.35
C ALA A 12 59.56 8.06 0.75
N VAL A 13 59.46 7.31 -0.35
CA VAL A 13 60.58 7.13 -1.28
C VAL A 13 60.09 7.28 -2.72
N MET A 14 60.47 8.41 -3.33
CA MET A 14 60.56 8.56 -4.78
C MET A 14 61.83 7.89 -5.28
N MET A 15 61.76 7.20 -6.42
CA MET A 15 62.89 7.08 -7.33
C MET A 15 62.44 7.15 -8.79
N LEU A 16 62.88 8.21 -9.42
CA LEU A 16 62.98 8.44 -10.85
C LEU A 16 64.17 7.67 -11.40
N SER A 17 64.04 7.04 -12.57
CA SER A 17 65.18 6.81 -13.45
C SER A 17 64.75 6.83 -14.93
N LEU A 18 65.10 7.87 -15.61
CA LEU A 18 65.25 8.00 -17.05
C LEU A 18 66.55 7.35 -17.45
N LEU A 19 66.60 6.65 -18.60
CA LEU A 19 67.73 6.73 -19.53
C LEU A 19 67.35 6.16 -20.90
N ALA A 20 67.69 6.93 -21.92
CA ALA A 20 67.47 6.71 -23.33
C ALA A 20 68.59 5.80 -23.94
N GLY A 21 68.29 5.15 -25.07
CA GLY A 21 69.27 4.50 -25.91
C GLY A 21 68.71 4.18 -27.30
N CYS A 22 69.14 4.94 -28.30
CA CYS A 22 68.90 4.74 -29.74
C CYS A 22 69.61 3.53 -30.31
N GLY A 23 69.05 2.89 -31.35
CA GLY A 23 69.76 1.98 -32.26
C GLY A 23 68.83 1.35 -33.29
N SER A 24 68.91 1.78 -34.54
CA SER A 24 68.18 1.33 -35.74
C SER A 24 68.57 -0.05 -36.27
N LYS A 25 67.67 -0.80 -36.86
CA LYS A 25 67.55 -1.22 -38.27
C LYS A 25 66.64 -2.44 -38.54
N ASP A 26 65.80 -2.23 -39.55
CA ASP A 26 65.28 -3.16 -40.57
C ASP A 26 64.34 -4.32 -40.26
N GLU A 27 63.20 -4.23 -40.84
CA GLU A 27 62.02 -5.07 -41.16
C GLU A 27 62.25 -6.57 -41.46
N PRO A 28 61.18 -7.45 -41.56
CA PRO A 28 59.80 -7.19 -41.94
C PRO A 28 58.66 -7.89 -41.14
N SER A 29 57.53 -7.21 -41.11
CA SER A 29 56.13 -7.67 -41.17
C SER A 29 55.72 -9.12 -40.87
N THR A 30 54.96 -9.31 -39.80
CA THR A 30 53.81 -10.17 -39.74
C THR A 30 52.70 -9.56 -38.87
N THR A 31 51.59 -9.26 -39.48
CA THR A 31 50.35 -8.78 -38.88
C THR A 31 49.70 -9.90 -38.09
N GLU A 32 49.66 -9.75 -36.75
CA GLU A 32 48.68 -10.42 -35.90
C GLU A 32 47.58 -9.41 -35.53
N PRO A 33 46.29 -9.83 -35.52
CA PRO A 33 45.22 -8.89 -35.17
C PRO A 33 45.25 -8.65 -33.66
N GLU A 34 45.33 -7.34 -33.30
CA GLU A 34 45.06 -6.90 -31.93
C GLU A 34 43.68 -7.35 -31.50
N GLY A 35 43.65 -8.28 -30.52
CA GLY A 35 42.46 -8.60 -29.77
C GLY A 35 41.95 -7.35 -29.06
N GLY A 36 40.82 -6.84 -29.50
CA GLY A 36 40.09 -5.80 -28.81
C GLY A 36 39.84 -6.28 -27.38
N ALA A 37 40.40 -5.57 -26.40
CA ALA A 37 39.98 -5.72 -25.02
C ALA A 37 38.51 -5.36 -24.98
N ALA A 38 37.65 -6.35 -24.74
CA ALA A 38 36.29 -6.13 -24.34
C ALA A 38 36.39 -5.27 -23.07
N GLN A 39 35.90 -4.05 -23.12
CA GLN A 39 35.62 -3.28 -21.92
C GLN A 39 34.58 -4.12 -21.17
N GLU A 40 34.92 -4.72 -20.06
CA GLU A 40 33.99 -5.12 -19.06
C GLU A 40 33.24 -3.84 -18.67
N GLU A 41 32.01 -3.68 -19.16
CA GLU A 41 31.06 -2.76 -18.54
C GLU A 41 30.94 -3.19 -17.08
N THR A 42 31.61 -2.47 -16.21
CA THR A 42 31.37 -2.59 -14.77
C THR A 42 29.92 -2.22 -14.58
N ALA A 43 29.04 -3.23 -14.35
CA ALA A 43 27.66 -3.00 -13.99
C ALA A 43 27.67 -1.95 -12.86
N SER A 44 27.04 -0.79 -13.11
CA SER A 44 26.96 0.24 -12.08
C SER A 44 26.25 -0.37 -10.88
N ALA A 45 26.75 -0.11 -9.67
CA ALA A 45 26.11 -0.58 -8.46
C ALA A 45 24.63 -0.16 -8.46
N LEU A 46 23.74 -1.08 -8.08
CA LEU A 46 22.31 -0.81 -8.06
C LEU A 46 22.00 0.29 -7.02
N ASN A 47 21.43 1.39 -7.47
CA ASN A 47 21.00 2.54 -6.66
C ASN A 47 19.48 2.67 -6.77
N VAL A 48 18.78 2.00 -5.84
CA VAL A 48 17.33 1.89 -5.80
C VAL A 48 16.71 3.08 -5.08
N ALA A 49 15.69 3.69 -5.69
CA ALA A 49 14.84 4.69 -5.06
C ALA A 49 13.40 4.13 -4.97
N VAL A 50 12.86 4.06 -3.76
CA VAL A 50 11.51 3.55 -3.48
C VAL A 50 10.64 4.70 -2.98
N PHE A 51 9.50 4.90 -3.61
CA PHE A 51 8.56 5.98 -3.32
C PHE A 51 7.25 5.38 -2.83
N TYR A 52 6.81 5.78 -1.65
CA TYR A 52 5.55 5.37 -1.05
C TYR A 52 4.57 6.55 -1.09
N TYR A 53 3.29 6.28 -1.31
CA TYR A 53 2.30 7.34 -1.38
C TYR A 53 2.10 8.04 -0.03
N ASP A 54 2.08 7.27 1.06
CA ASP A 54 2.00 7.79 2.43
C ASP A 54 2.56 6.75 3.42
N TYR A 55 3.47 7.17 4.31
CA TYR A 55 4.04 6.29 5.34
C TYR A 55 3.08 5.96 6.47
N SER A 56 2.01 6.73 6.63
CA SER A 56 1.01 6.49 7.66
C SER A 56 0.08 5.31 7.36
N ASP A 57 0.05 4.84 6.11
CA ASP A 57 -0.70 3.65 5.73
C ASP A 57 -0.05 2.39 6.30
N VAL A 58 -0.85 1.61 7.07
CA VAL A 58 -0.36 0.43 7.80
C VAL A 58 0.03 -0.71 6.86
N TYR A 59 -0.78 -0.95 5.79
CA TYR A 59 -0.48 -1.96 4.80
C TYR A 59 0.82 -1.62 4.03
N ILE A 60 0.94 -0.39 3.57
CA ILE A 60 2.15 0.08 2.87
C ILE A 60 3.38 0.04 3.78
N SER A 61 3.22 0.27 5.08
CA SER A 61 4.30 0.06 6.05
C SER A 61 4.75 -1.39 6.12
N SER A 62 3.82 -2.35 5.97
CA SER A 62 4.15 -3.79 5.92
C SER A 62 4.92 -4.13 4.64
N VAL A 63 4.49 -3.64 3.48
CA VAL A 63 5.23 -3.81 2.21
C VAL A 63 6.62 -3.20 2.28
N ARG A 64 6.75 -1.98 2.85
CA ARG A 64 8.04 -1.32 3.05
C ARG A 64 8.99 -2.15 3.91
N ASN A 65 8.51 -2.67 5.03
CA ASN A 65 9.33 -3.49 5.90
C ASN A 65 9.80 -4.78 5.20
N ALA A 66 8.93 -5.42 4.42
CA ALA A 66 9.27 -6.60 3.62
C ALA A 66 10.31 -6.27 2.54
N LEU A 67 10.14 -5.18 1.79
CA LEU A 67 11.11 -4.70 0.79
C LEU A 67 12.46 -4.36 1.41
N ASP A 68 12.48 -3.61 2.52
CA ASP A 68 13.72 -3.26 3.23
C ASP A 68 14.47 -4.52 3.72
N GLY A 69 13.73 -5.54 4.18
CA GLY A 69 14.27 -6.84 4.56
C GLY A 69 14.95 -7.55 3.38
N LEU A 70 14.23 -7.70 2.25
CA LEU A 70 14.73 -8.36 1.04
C LEU A 70 15.94 -7.62 0.45
N PHE A 71 15.90 -6.30 0.34
CA PHE A 71 17.04 -5.51 -0.09
C PHE A 71 18.23 -5.65 0.86
N GLY A 72 17.98 -5.72 2.18
CA GLY A 72 19.02 -5.98 3.18
C GLY A 72 19.72 -7.33 2.98
N GLU A 73 18.97 -8.39 2.68
CA GLU A 73 19.51 -9.71 2.35
C GLU A 73 20.36 -9.68 1.07
N MET A 74 20.00 -8.85 0.10
CA MET A 74 20.76 -8.61 -1.14
C MET A 74 21.97 -7.69 -0.94
N GLY A 75 22.17 -7.13 0.25
CA GLY A 75 23.22 -6.14 0.54
C GLY A 75 22.96 -4.77 -0.09
N ILE A 76 21.72 -4.48 -0.49
CA ILE A 76 21.29 -3.22 -1.09
C ILE A 76 20.65 -2.37 0.00
N LYS A 77 20.95 -1.06 -0.02
CA LYS A 77 20.26 -0.08 0.84
C LYS A 77 19.44 0.85 -0.05
N PRO A 78 18.12 0.67 -0.11
CA PRO A 78 17.27 1.54 -0.91
C PRO A 78 17.20 2.95 -0.30
N ASN A 79 16.92 3.94 -1.14
CA ASN A 79 16.57 5.30 -0.72
C ASN A 79 15.04 5.38 -0.69
N ASN A 80 14.46 5.39 0.51
CA ASN A 80 13.02 5.42 0.70
C ASN A 80 12.51 6.86 0.82
N TYR A 81 11.41 7.16 0.12
CA TYR A 81 10.76 8.48 0.07
C TYR A 81 9.30 8.38 0.47
N ASP A 82 8.86 9.29 1.33
CA ASP A 82 7.46 9.44 1.73
C ASP A 82 6.78 10.55 0.89
N GLY A 83 5.75 10.20 0.15
CA GLY A 83 4.93 11.13 -0.61
C GLY A 83 3.98 11.96 0.27
N GLY A 84 3.67 11.49 1.48
CA GLY A 84 2.79 12.16 2.44
C GLY A 84 1.39 12.45 1.90
N GLY A 85 0.91 11.67 0.93
CA GLY A 85 -0.34 11.89 0.21
C GLY A 85 -0.28 13.10 -0.75
N ASN A 86 0.91 13.55 -1.17
CA ASN A 86 1.08 14.73 -2.02
C ASN A 86 1.84 14.39 -3.31
N GLN A 87 1.12 14.35 -4.44
CA GLN A 87 1.69 14.00 -5.74
C GLN A 87 2.78 14.96 -6.20
N SER A 88 2.66 16.26 -5.95
CA SER A 88 3.69 17.23 -6.33
C SER A 88 5.01 16.95 -5.60
N MET A 89 4.92 16.65 -4.29
CA MET A 89 6.09 16.25 -3.50
C MET A 89 6.72 14.97 -4.04
N GLN A 90 5.92 13.95 -4.34
CA GLN A 90 6.42 12.69 -4.89
C GLN A 90 7.11 12.90 -6.26
N THR A 91 6.54 13.75 -7.12
CA THR A 91 7.16 14.10 -8.42
C THR A 91 8.53 14.76 -8.24
N ASP A 92 8.65 15.70 -7.28
CA ASP A 92 9.93 16.35 -6.97
C ASP A 92 10.95 15.36 -6.39
N GLN A 93 10.50 14.41 -5.58
CA GLN A 93 11.33 13.34 -5.02
C GLN A 93 11.86 12.42 -6.14
N ILE A 94 11.02 12.01 -7.10
CA ILE A 94 11.42 11.20 -8.26
C ILE A 94 12.50 11.91 -9.07
N ASN A 95 12.28 13.17 -9.43
CA ASN A 95 13.26 13.96 -10.18
C ASN A 95 14.59 14.12 -9.41
N THR A 96 14.50 14.33 -8.10
CA THR A 96 15.68 14.43 -7.23
C THR A 96 16.45 13.12 -7.15
N ALA A 97 15.77 11.99 -7.02
CA ALA A 97 16.41 10.68 -6.97
C ALA A 97 17.15 10.36 -8.28
N ILE A 98 16.52 10.65 -9.43
CA ILE A 98 17.16 10.50 -10.76
C ILE A 98 18.41 11.38 -10.85
N ALA A 99 18.32 12.66 -10.45
CA ALA A 99 19.47 13.59 -10.45
C ALA A 99 20.61 13.13 -9.53
N ASN A 100 20.30 12.39 -8.45
CA ASN A 100 21.24 11.78 -7.53
C ASN A 100 21.74 10.39 -7.98
N GLY A 101 21.43 9.99 -9.21
CA GLY A 101 21.95 8.78 -9.85
C GLY A 101 21.20 7.50 -9.51
N ALA A 102 19.93 7.58 -9.10
CA ALA A 102 19.06 6.39 -9.04
C ALA A 102 19.00 5.71 -10.41
N ASN A 103 19.11 4.38 -10.41
CA ASN A 103 19.08 3.57 -11.63
C ASN A 103 17.99 2.49 -11.63
N LEU A 104 17.15 2.49 -10.61
CA LEU A 104 15.87 1.77 -10.52
C LEU A 104 14.91 2.61 -9.67
N LEU A 105 13.70 2.84 -10.19
CA LEU A 105 12.59 3.47 -9.47
C LEU A 105 11.53 2.42 -9.14
N ILE A 106 11.08 2.40 -7.88
CA ILE A 106 9.97 1.56 -7.40
C ILE A 106 8.94 2.52 -6.81
N VAL A 107 7.75 2.60 -7.40
CA VAL A 107 6.81 3.70 -7.16
C VAL A 107 5.44 3.20 -6.75
N ASN A 108 5.04 3.50 -5.52
CA ASN A 108 3.65 3.47 -5.08
C ASN A 108 3.07 4.88 -5.28
N ILE A 109 2.37 5.07 -6.39
CA ILE A 109 1.96 6.40 -6.88
C ILE A 109 0.91 7.05 -5.95
N VAL A 110 0.99 8.37 -5.72
CA VAL A 110 0.02 9.08 -4.88
C VAL A 110 -1.32 9.27 -5.60
N GLU A 111 -1.29 9.83 -6.81
CA GLU A 111 -2.50 10.16 -7.56
C GLU A 111 -2.85 9.07 -8.57
N THR A 112 -4.02 8.49 -8.44
CA THR A 112 -4.52 7.38 -9.28
C THR A 112 -5.82 7.70 -10.02
N SER A 113 -6.49 8.84 -9.70
CA SER A 113 -7.73 9.23 -10.38
C SER A 113 -7.51 9.72 -11.82
N SER A 114 -6.25 9.98 -12.19
CA SER A 114 -5.82 10.36 -13.53
C SER A 114 -4.51 9.64 -13.89
N PRO A 115 -4.29 9.23 -15.14
CA PRO A 115 -3.04 8.62 -15.57
C PRO A 115 -1.85 9.61 -15.59
N ASP A 116 -2.08 10.92 -15.48
CA ASP A 116 -1.07 11.96 -15.69
C ASP A 116 0.15 11.82 -14.75
N ALA A 117 -0.10 11.49 -13.48
CA ALA A 117 0.97 11.34 -12.49
C ALA A 117 1.92 10.18 -12.84
N ALA A 118 1.36 9.03 -13.20
CA ALA A 118 2.12 7.85 -13.61
C ALA A 118 2.83 8.09 -14.96
N GLN A 119 2.17 8.76 -15.92
CA GLN A 119 2.79 9.14 -17.21
C GLN A 119 4.01 10.03 -17.01
N ASN A 120 3.93 11.02 -16.11
CA ASN A 120 5.05 11.89 -15.79
C ASN A 120 6.22 11.12 -15.14
N ALA A 121 5.93 10.16 -14.25
CA ALA A 121 6.96 9.31 -13.65
C ALA A 121 7.63 8.40 -14.70
N VAL A 122 6.86 7.80 -15.61
CA VAL A 122 7.39 7.00 -16.74
C VAL A 122 8.25 7.85 -17.66
N GLU A 123 7.82 9.07 -18.00
CA GLU A 123 8.59 9.96 -18.88
C GLU A 123 9.91 10.39 -18.24
N ALA A 124 9.94 10.64 -16.93
CA ALA A 124 11.16 10.92 -16.19
C ALA A 124 12.12 9.71 -16.23
N ALA A 125 11.62 8.50 -15.97
CA ALA A 125 12.39 7.27 -16.05
C ALA A 125 12.94 7.01 -17.46
N ARG A 126 12.08 7.15 -18.50
CA ARG A 126 12.45 7.00 -19.92
C ARG A 126 13.54 7.99 -20.32
N THR A 127 13.41 9.25 -19.93
CA THR A 127 14.41 10.29 -20.23
C THR A 127 15.77 9.99 -19.60
N ALA A 128 15.74 9.38 -18.41
CA ALA A 128 16.96 8.94 -17.71
C ALA A 128 17.48 7.58 -18.22
N GLY A 129 16.70 6.83 -19.00
CA GLY A 129 17.05 5.50 -19.51
C GLY A 129 17.10 4.43 -18.42
N ILE A 130 16.25 4.53 -17.39
CA ILE A 130 16.24 3.64 -16.21
C ILE A 130 14.89 2.94 -16.06
N PRO A 131 14.84 1.71 -15.50
CA PRO A 131 13.59 1.02 -15.24
C PRO A 131 12.76 1.66 -14.13
N ILE A 132 11.44 1.48 -14.24
CA ILE A 132 10.45 1.88 -13.25
C ILE A 132 9.48 0.73 -12.99
N ILE A 133 9.21 0.44 -11.71
CA ILE A 133 8.21 -0.53 -11.28
C ILE A 133 7.18 0.21 -10.44
N PHE A 134 5.93 0.21 -10.89
CA PHE A 134 4.82 0.64 -10.04
C PHE A 134 4.35 -0.52 -9.18
N PHE A 135 3.85 -0.25 -7.99
CA PHE A 135 3.33 -1.31 -7.13
C PHE A 135 2.10 -0.88 -6.32
N ASN A 136 1.27 -1.87 -5.97
CA ASN A 136 0.05 -1.82 -5.16
C ASN A 136 -1.05 -0.97 -5.82
N ARG A 137 -0.88 0.33 -5.95
CA ARG A 137 -1.87 1.26 -6.49
C ARG A 137 -1.88 1.17 -8.00
N GLU A 138 -2.98 0.71 -8.57
CA GLU A 138 -3.08 0.39 -9.99
C GLU A 138 -2.78 1.59 -10.88
N VAL A 139 -2.03 1.32 -11.93
CA VAL A 139 -1.65 2.28 -12.98
C VAL A 139 -2.21 1.77 -14.30
N ASP A 140 -2.80 2.66 -15.08
CA ASP A 140 -3.38 2.34 -16.39
C ASP A 140 -2.41 1.54 -17.29
N ASP A 141 -2.90 0.45 -17.85
CA ASP A 141 -2.12 -0.45 -18.74
C ASP A 141 -1.47 0.28 -19.89
N SER A 142 -2.11 1.34 -20.43
CA SER A 142 -1.54 2.13 -21.51
C SER A 142 -0.30 2.92 -21.06
N VAL A 143 -0.21 3.30 -19.79
CA VAL A 143 0.97 3.94 -19.21
C VAL A 143 2.08 2.92 -19.01
N VAL A 144 1.78 1.76 -18.42
CA VAL A 144 2.76 0.68 -18.21
C VAL A 144 3.34 0.22 -19.56
N SER A 145 2.49 -0.05 -20.53
CA SER A 145 2.90 -0.52 -21.86
C SER A 145 3.60 0.54 -22.72
N SER A 146 3.58 1.80 -22.32
CA SER A 146 4.22 2.89 -23.06
C SER A 146 5.75 2.87 -23.01
N TYR A 147 6.36 2.12 -22.07
CA TYR A 147 7.79 2.06 -21.87
C TYR A 147 8.25 0.62 -21.59
N ASP A 148 9.18 0.09 -22.42
CA ASP A 148 9.63 -1.31 -22.34
C ASP A 148 10.31 -1.68 -21.00
N GLN A 149 10.75 -0.70 -20.21
CA GLN A 149 11.34 -0.90 -18.89
C GLN A 149 10.39 -0.43 -17.78
N CYS A 150 9.09 -0.47 -18.02
CA CYS A 150 8.05 -0.22 -17.02
C CYS A 150 7.31 -1.52 -16.69
N ALA A 151 7.02 -1.73 -15.42
CA ALA A 151 6.21 -2.84 -14.94
C ALA A 151 5.25 -2.38 -13.84
N PHE A 152 4.19 -3.16 -13.60
CA PHE A 152 3.29 -3.00 -12.47
C PHE A 152 3.24 -4.31 -11.67
N VAL A 153 3.31 -4.21 -10.34
CA VAL A 153 3.15 -5.31 -9.39
C VAL A 153 2.01 -4.96 -8.45
N GLY A 154 0.92 -5.68 -8.54
CA GLY A 154 -0.28 -5.44 -7.73
C GLY A 154 -1.16 -6.68 -7.65
N THR A 155 -2.29 -6.54 -6.99
CA THR A 155 -3.37 -7.53 -6.97
C THR A 155 -4.40 -7.21 -8.05
N ASP A 156 -5.26 -8.16 -8.37
CA ASP A 156 -6.48 -7.89 -9.13
C ASP A 156 -7.42 -7.07 -8.24
N ALA A 157 -7.66 -5.79 -8.58
CA ALA A 157 -8.42 -4.87 -7.73
C ALA A 157 -9.82 -5.39 -7.36
N PRO A 158 -10.62 -6.01 -8.27
CA PRO A 158 -11.90 -6.62 -7.96
C PRO A 158 -11.85 -7.77 -6.94
N GLU A 159 -10.78 -8.59 -6.94
CA GLU A 159 -10.71 -9.82 -6.16
C GLU A 159 -10.97 -9.58 -4.66
N ALA A 160 -10.32 -8.58 -4.07
CA ALA A 160 -10.51 -8.25 -2.65
C ALA A 160 -11.94 -7.79 -2.35
N GLY A 161 -12.58 -7.06 -3.27
CA GLY A 161 -13.98 -6.65 -3.17
C GLY A 161 -14.93 -7.84 -3.21
N HIS A 162 -14.74 -8.75 -4.15
CA HIS A 162 -15.53 -9.99 -4.26
C HIS A 162 -15.37 -10.87 -3.01
N MET A 163 -14.15 -11.08 -2.55
CA MET A 163 -13.89 -11.85 -1.32
C MET A 163 -14.55 -11.22 -0.09
N GLN A 164 -14.47 -9.88 0.04
CA GLN A 164 -15.09 -9.16 1.15
C GLN A 164 -16.63 -9.29 1.11
N GLY A 165 -17.24 -9.08 -0.06
CA GLY A 165 -18.68 -9.22 -0.23
C GLY A 165 -19.19 -10.62 0.09
N GLN A 166 -18.48 -11.65 -0.40
CA GLN A 166 -18.79 -13.05 -0.08
C GLN A 166 -18.71 -13.32 1.44
N LEU A 167 -17.61 -12.88 2.08
CA LEU A 167 -17.41 -13.04 3.53
C LEU A 167 -18.53 -12.36 4.33
N ILE A 168 -18.92 -11.14 3.94
CA ILE A 168 -20.01 -10.39 4.58
C ILE A 168 -21.34 -11.15 4.43
N GLY A 169 -21.67 -11.57 3.21
CA GLY A 169 -22.91 -12.28 2.93
C GLY A 169 -23.04 -13.59 3.73
N GLU A 170 -21.98 -14.40 3.75
CA GLU A 170 -21.93 -15.64 4.52
C GLU A 170 -22.08 -15.38 6.03
N TYR A 171 -21.36 -14.41 6.58
CA TYR A 171 -21.50 -14.03 7.99
C TYR A 171 -22.93 -13.59 8.34
N LEU A 172 -23.52 -12.74 7.50
CA LEU A 172 -24.86 -12.25 7.73
C LEU A 172 -25.92 -13.35 7.64
N LEU A 173 -25.76 -14.36 6.79
CA LEU A 173 -26.68 -15.50 6.77
C LEU A 173 -26.68 -16.28 8.08
N GLU A 174 -25.53 -16.45 8.70
CA GLU A 174 -25.39 -17.16 9.97
C GLU A 174 -25.91 -16.35 11.16
N HIS A 175 -25.81 -15.00 11.11
CA HIS A 175 -26.09 -14.11 12.23
C HIS A 175 -27.18 -13.07 11.97
N TYR A 176 -28.03 -13.29 10.93
CA TYR A 176 -28.98 -12.27 10.46
C TYR A 176 -29.86 -11.69 11.56
N ASP A 177 -30.48 -12.56 12.37
CA ASP A 177 -31.42 -12.15 13.42
C ASP A 177 -30.70 -11.48 14.62
N GLU A 178 -29.38 -11.65 14.74
CA GLU A 178 -28.54 -11.00 15.76
C GLU A 178 -28.08 -9.62 15.30
N VAL A 179 -27.79 -9.48 13.98
CA VAL A 179 -27.31 -8.25 13.36
C VAL A 179 -28.46 -7.25 13.10
N ASP A 180 -29.67 -7.73 12.76
CA ASP A 180 -30.87 -6.89 12.66
C ASP A 180 -31.29 -6.40 14.07
N LEU A 181 -30.60 -5.34 14.54
CA LEU A 181 -30.76 -4.80 15.91
C LEU A 181 -32.10 -4.11 16.12
N ASN A 182 -32.59 -3.40 15.10
CA ASN A 182 -33.83 -2.68 15.14
C ASN A 182 -35.07 -3.57 14.83
N LYS A 183 -34.82 -4.81 14.37
CA LYS A 183 -35.85 -5.83 14.05
C LYS A 183 -36.80 -5.39 12.94
N ASP A 184 -36.36 -4.61 11.97
CA ASP A 184 -37.16 -4.21 10.82
C ASP A 184 -37.09 -5.19 9.63
N GLY A 185 -36.22 -6.20 9.74
CA GLY A 185 -36.06 -7.29 8.77
C GLY A 185 -35.09 -6.96 7.65
N SER A 186 -34.34 -5.86 7.77
CA SER A 186 -33.25 -5.47 6.86
C SER A 186 -31.98 -5.13 7.64
N ILE A 187 -30.82 -5.18 6.99
CA ILE A 187 -29.55 -4.80 7.61
C ILE A 187 -29.08 -3.47 7.02
N SER A 188 -28.95 -2.46 7.87
CA SER A 188 -28.45 -1.14 7.47
C SER A 188 -26.93 -1.11 7.52
N TYR A 189 -26.28 -0.49 6.50
CA TYR A 189 -24.83 -0.44 6.42
C TYR A 189 -24.27 0.97 6.21
N VAL A 190 -23.00 1.15 6.63
CA VAL A 190 -22.12 2.25 6.24
C VAL A 190 -20.96 1.67 5.44
N MET A 191 -20.58 2.33 4.34
CA MET A 191 -19.42 2.00 3.51
C MET A 191 -18.39 3.12 3.60
N PHE A 192 -17.15 2.80 3.95
CA PHE A 192 -16.02 3.73 3.93
C PHE A 192 -15.11 3.45 2.74
N LYS A 193 -14.97 4.47 1.87
CA LYS A 193 -14.17 4.45 0.65
C LYS A 193 -12.83 5.17 0.87
N GLY A 194 -11.73 4.54 0.46
CA GLY A 194 -10.39 5.07 0.71
C GLY A 194 -10.04 6.29 -0.14
N GLN A 195 -10.36 6.24 -1.45
CA GLN A 195 -10.04 7.33 -2.39
C GLN A 195 -10.93 7.24 -3.63
N GLU A 196 -11.36 8.41 -4.14
CA GLU A 196 -12.06 8.48 -5.43
C GLU A 196 -11.13 8.15 -6.60
N GLY A 197 -11.66 7.38 -7.58
CA GLY A 197 -10.94 7.05 -8.81
C GLY A 197 -9.74 6.10 -8.63
N ASN A 198 -9.54 5.56 -7.44
CA ASN A 198 -8.57 4.49 -7.20
C ASN A 198 -9.23 3.14 -7.48
N ALA A 199 -8.59 2.28 -8.29
CA ALA A 199 -9.19 1.03 -8.77
C ALA A 199 -9.59 0.09 -7.62
N GLU A 200 -8.74 -0.08 -6.60
CA GLU A 200 -9.02 -0.89 -5.43
C GLU A 200 -10.19 -0.32 -4.61
N ALA A 201 -10.24 1.01 -4.42
CA ALA A 201 -11.32 1.65 -3.69
C ALA A 201 -12.67 1.53 -4.42
N GLU A 202 -12.68 1.74 -5.74
CA GLU A 202 -13.89 1.56 -6.54
C GLU A 202 -14.40 0.13 -6.45
N ALA A 203 -13.52 -0.86 -6.69
CA ALA A 203 -13.88 -2.27 -6.70
C ALA A 203 -14.36 -2.77 -5.33
N ARG A 204 -13.65 -2.45 -4.24
CA ARG A 204 -14.06 -2.84 -2.88
C ARG A 204 -15.37 -2.18 -2.46
N THR A 205 -15.61 -0.93 -2.86
CA THR A 205 -16.86 -0.22 -2.60
C THR A 205 -18.03 -0.85 -3.34
N GLN A 206 -17.83 -1.25 -4.59
CA GLN A 206 -18.85 -1.88 -5.41
C GLN A 206 -19.10 -3.32 -4.97
N PHE A 207 -18.09 -4.18 -5.10
CA PHE A 207 -18.29 -5.64 -4.96
C PHE A 207 -18.50 -6.07 -3.51
N GLY A 208 -17.96 -5.32 -2.52
CA GLY A 208 -18.23 -5.57 -1.11
C GLY A 208 -19.72 -5.53 -0.75
N VAL A 209 -20.52 -4.74 -1.46
CA VAL A 209 -21.96 -4.66 -1.28
C VAL A 209 -22.72 -5.54 -2.27
N GLU A 210 -22.32 -5.55 -3.55
CA GLU A 210 -23.02 -6.34 -4.60
C GLU A 210 -22.99 -7.83 -4.29
N ASP A 211 -21.83 -8.38 -3.94
CA ASP A 211 -21.69 -9.81 -3.68
C ASP A 211 -22.34 -10.21 -2.35
N ALA A 212 -22.27 -9.35 -1.31
CA ALA A 212 -23.03 -9.58 -0.09
C ALA A 212 -24.55 -9.64 -0.38
N ASN A 213 -25.06 -8.73 -1.20
CA ASN A 213 -26.45 -8.74 -1.64
C ASN A 213 -26.80 -9.98 -2.48
N ALA A 214 -25.90 -10.44 -3.34
CA ALA A 214 -26.11 -11.66 -4.10
C ALA A 214 -26.29 -12.89 -3.19
N VAL A 215 -25.41 -13.03 -2.18
CA VAL A 215 -25.50 -14.11 -1.18
C VAL A 215 -26.80 -14.03 -0.38
N LEU A 216 -27.17 -12.84 0.09
CA LEU A 216 -28.42 -12.65 0.86
C LEU A 216 -29.67 -12.96 0.04
N THR A 217 -29.74 -12.44 -1.19
CA THR A 217 -30.92 -12.61 -2.05
C THR A 217 -31.09 -14.04 -2.53
N GLU A 218 -29.99 -14.77 -2.80
CA GLU A 218 -30.08 -16.21 -3.09
C GLU A 218 -30.69 -17.01 -1.95
N ALA A 219 -30.45 -16.59 -0.70
CA ALA A 219 -31.05 -17.19 0.50
C ALA A 219 -32.44 -16.64 0.85
N GLY A 220 -33.00 -15.74 0.03
CA GLY A 220 -34.32 -15.15 0.24
C GLY A 220 -34.34 -14.04 1.31
N LYS A 221 -33.20 -13.51 1.69
CA LYS A 221 -33.08 -12.33 2.58
C LYS A 221 -33.12 -11.04 1.76
N PRO A 222 -33.53 -9.89 2.35
CA PRO A 222 -33.46 -8.59 1.71
C PRO A 222 -32.01 -8.16 1.43
N GLU A 223 -31.85 -7.29 0.43
CA GLU A 223 -30.57 -6.58 0.20
C GLU A 223 -30.23 -5.65 1.36
N LEU A 224 -28.94 -5.34 1.50
CA LEU A 224 -28.42 -4.35 2.43
C LEU A 224 -28.99 -2.96 2.12
N VAL A 225 -29.31 -2.20 3.16
CA VAL A 225 -29.85 -0.84 3.05
C VAL A 225 -28.79 0.17 3.52
N TYR A 226 -28.44 1.13 2.68
CA TYR A 226 -27.52 2.18 3.12
C TYR A 226 -28.19 3.02 4.24
N TYR A 227 -27.45 3.25 5.33
CA TYR A 227 -27.99 3.87 6.56
C TYR A 227 -28.73 5.19 6.32
N ASN A 228 -28.30 5.97 5.35
CA ASN A 228 -28.95 7.23 4.95
C ASN A 228 -29.65 7.06 3.61
N ALA A 229 -30.94 6.80 3.64
CA ALA A 229 -31.74 6.58 2.44
C ALA A 229 -31.75 7.79 1.47
N SER A 230 -31.50 9.01 1.95
CA SER A 230 -31.49 10.23 1.14
C SER A 230 -30.11 10.51 0.51
N ALA A 231 -29.06 9.80 0.88
CA ALA A 231 -27.74 9.99 0.29
C ALA A 231 -27.73 9.55 -1.18
N THR A 232 -27.10 10.37 -2.04
CA THR A 232 -26.88 10.04 -3.46
C THR A 232 -25.86 8.93 -3.58
N ASP A 233 -24.72 9.11 -2.95
CA ASP A 233 -23.65 8.14 -2.91
C ASP A 233 -23.85 7.18 -1.73
N LYS A 234 -23.60 5.91 -1.94
CA LYS A 234 -23.78 4.89 -0.92
C LYS A 234 -22.46 4.54 -0.21
N TYR A 235 -21.61 5.54 -0.06
CA TYR A 235 -20.34 5.49 0.64
C TYR A 235 -19.95 6.85 1.23
N LEU A 236 -18.96 6.82 2.12
CA LEU A 236 -18.29 7.98 2.69
C LEU A 236 -16.81 7.88 2.35
N VAL A 237 -16.31 8.84 1.57
CA VAL A 237 -14.91 8.80 1.11
C VAL A 237 -13.99 9.59 2.04
N ASP A 238 -12.78 9.09 2.25
CA ASP A 238 -11.70 9.90 2.84
C ASP A 238 -11.33 11.03 1.87
N GLN A 239 -11.71 12.26 2.21
CA GLN A 239 -11.48 13.43 1.37
C GLN A 239 -9.98 13.71 1.13
N GLY A 240 -9.11 13.20 1.97
CA GLY A 240 -7.66 13.26 1.80
C GLY A 240 -7.08 12.15 0.93
N GLY A 241 -7.87 11.14 0.56
CA GLY A 241 -7.43 9.98 -0.19
C GLY A 241 -6.35 9.15 0.53
N LYS A 242 -6.31 9.22 1.86
CA LYS A 242 -5.27 8.60 2.70
C LYS A 242 -5.68 7.26 3.31
N TRP A 243 -6.92 6.82 3.08
CA TRP A 243 -7.44 5.57 3.63
C TRP A 243 -7.37 5.51 5.16
N SER A 244 -7.61 6.65 5.79
CA SER A 244 -7.22 6.90 7.18
C SER A 244 -8.27 6.46 8.20
N ALA A 245 -7.78 5.95 9.34
CA ALA A 245 -8.58 5.71 10.53
C ALA A 245 -9.32 6.97 11.00
N GLN A 246 -8.67 8.14 10.89
CA GLN A 246 -9.23 9.41 11.34
C GLN A 246 -10.50 9.75 10.56
N ALA A 247 -10.50 9.60 9.22
CA ALA A 247 -11.68 9.89 8.40
C ALA A 247 -12.88 9.03 8.80
N ALA A 248 -12.68 7.71 8.94
CA ALA A 248 -13.75 6.81 9.35
C ALA A 248 -14.26 7.11 10.78
N ASN A 249 -13.35 7.42 11.71
CA ASN A 249 -13.70 7.82 13.07
C ASN A 249 -14.55 9.09 13.09
N ASP A 250 -14.15 10.13 12.37
CA ASP A 250 -14.86 11.41 12.33
C ASP A 250 -16.26 11.24 11.72
N TYR A 251 -16.42 10.47 10.65
CA TYR A 251 -17.71 10.14 10.08
C TYR A 251 -18.59 9.38 11.08
N MET A 252 -18.09 8.32 11.69
CA MET A 252 -18.86 7.55 12.67
C MET A 252 -19.24 8.36 13.89
N ALA A 253 -18.40 9.28 14.36
CA ALA A 253 -18.72 10.18 15.46
C ALA A 253 -19.91 11.10 15.16
N THR A 254 -20.18 11.41 13.88
CA THR A 254 -21.37 12.17 13.46
C THR A 254 -22.59 11.27 13.21
N ILE A 255 -22.37 10.01 12.79
CA ILE A 255 -23.43 9.06 12.45
C ILE A 255 -24.07 8.49 13.72
N LEU A 256 -23.29 7.99 14.66
CA LEU A 256 -23.77 7.24 15.83
C LEU A 256 -24.77 7.98 16.72
N PRO A 257 -24.67 9.32 16.92
CA PRO A 257 -25.71 10.06 17.67
C PRO A 257 -27.09 10.09 17.01
N GLU A 258 -27.14 9.99 15.67
CA GLU A 258 -28.39 10.05 14.89
C GLU A 258 -28.91 8.66 14.56
N TYR A 259 -28.01 7.73 14.25
CA TYR A 259 -28.31 6.34 13.85
C TYR A 259 -27.86 5.38 14.95
N SER A 260 -28.73 5.19 15.93
CA SER A 260 -28.45 4.43 17.14
C SER A 260 -29.63 3.54 17.53
N GLU A 261 -29.39 2.55 18.34
CA GLU A 261 -30.40 1.66 18.90
C GLU A 261 -31.50 2.48 19.63
N ALA A 262 -31.13 3.52 20.37
CA ALA A 262 -32.08 4.39 21.07
C ALA A 262 -33.05 5.13 20.12
N ASN A 263 -32.63 5.39 18.88
CA ASN A 263 -33.43 6.09 17.87
C ASN A 263 -34.21 5.09 16.98
N GLY A 264 -33.97 3.79 17.11
CA GLY A 264 -34.62 2.74 16.33
C GLY A 264 -34.24 2.72 14.85
N ASN A 265 -33.08 3.29 14.51
CA ASN A 265 -32.54 3.37 13.15
C ASN A 265 -31.03 3.07 13.13
N MET A 266 -30.61 2.10 13.91
CA MET A 266 -29.21 1.72 14.12
C MET A 266 -28.50 1.43 12.81
N VAL A 267 -27.21 1.83 12.72
CA VAL A 267 -26.26 1.25 11.77
C VAL A 267 -25.90 -0.14 12.26
N GLU A 268 -26.04 -1.14 11.41
CA GLU A 268 -25.95 -2.56 11.78
C GLU A 268 -24.77 -3.29 11.13
N LEU A 269 -24.12 -2.66 10.16
CA LEU A 269 -22.96 -3.20 9.45
C LEU A 269 -22.03 -2.08 9.02
N ILE A 270 -20.73 -2.27 9.18
CA ILE A 270 -19.70 -1.33 8.71
C ILE A 270 -18.77 -2.07 7.76
N ILE A 271 -18.67 -1.54 6.53
CA ILE A 271 -17.82 -2.06 5.47
C ILE A 271 -16.74 -1.02 5.18
N CYS A 272 -15.47 -1.41 5.23
CA CYS A 272 -14.34 -0.52 5.03
C CYS A 272 -13.47 -1.02 3.88
N ASN A 273 -12.96 -0.10 3.08
CA ASN A 273 -12.03 -0.45 2.00
C ASN A 273 -10.69 -0.97 2.52
N ASN A 274 -10.29 -0.63 3.76
CA ASN A 274 -9.10 -1.18 4.39
C ASN A 274 -9.24 -1.31 5.92
N ASP A 275 -8.29 -1.98 6.56
CA ASP A 275 -8.26 -2.19 8.01
C ASP A 275 -8.06 -0.89 8.79
N GLY A 276 -7.27 0.06 8.26
CA GLY A 276 -7.06 1.35 8.90
C GLY A 276 -8.38 2.10 9.13
N MET A 277 -9.25 2.15 8.11
CA MET A 277 -10.59 2.73 8.25
C MET A 277 -11.47 1.92 9.20
N ALA A 278 -11.38 0.59 9.18
CA ALA A 278 -12.11 -0.28 10.10
C ALA A 278 -11.71 -0.01 11.56
N GLU A 279 -10.42 0.15 11.85
CA GLU A 279 -9.91 0.52 13.18
C GLU A 279 -10.46 1.88 13.64
N GLY A 280 -10.52 2.85 12.72
CA GLY A 280 -11.12 4.15 13.00
C GLY A 280 -12.61 4.08 13.35
N ALA A 281 -13.37 3.30 12.58
CA ALA A 281 -14.78 3.06 12.85
C ALA A 281 -15.00 2.34 14.19
N ILE A 282 -14.21 1.32 14.49
CA ILE A 282 -14.24 0.60 15.78
C ILE A 282 -13.93 1.54 16.95
N SER A 283 -12.96 2.44 16.81
CA SER A 283 -12.64 3.42 17.86
C SER A 283 -13.86 4.32 18.20
N ALA A 284 -14.61 4.76 17.20
CA ALA A 284 -15.83 5.53 17.41
C ALA A 284 -16.96 4.67 18.03
N LEU A 285 -17.11 3.43 17.58
CA LEU A 285 -18.04 2.46 18.17
C LEU A 285 -17.77 2.25 19.67
N GLN A 286 -16.50 2.02 20.04
CA GLN A 286 -16.10 1.84 21.43
C GLN A 286 -16.38 3.08 22.28
N THR A 287 -16.18 4.27 21.72
CA THR A 287 -16.52 5.53 22.41
C THR A 287 -18.03 5.63 22.67
N ALA A 288 -18.86 5.06 21.80
CA ALA A 288 -20.31 5.00 21.92
C ALA A 288 -20.81 3.79 22.75
N GLY A 289 -19.91 2.91 23.20
CA GLY A 289 -20.23 1.76 24.05
C GLY A 289 -20.51 0.45 23.31
N TYR A 290 -20.20 0.40 22.00
CA TYR A 290 -20.29 -0.80 21.16
C TYR A 290 -18.94 -1.47 20.98
N ASN A 291 -18.90 -2.70 20.53
CA ASN A 291 -17.68 -3.45 20.15
C ASN A 291 -16.55 -3.37 21.21
N LEU A 292 -16.90 -3.46 22.51
CA LEU A 292 -15.93 -3.36 23.61
C LEU A 292 -15.04 -4.61 23.74
N GLY A 293 -15.35 -5.66 22.97
CA GLY A 293 -14.61 -6.91 22.97
C GLY A 293 -15.26 -7.99 23.83
N ASN A 294 -14.57 -9.11 23.97
CA ASN A 294 -15.05 -10.30 24.66
C ASN A 294 -14.53 -10.35 26.10
N ASP A 295 -15.30 -11.00 26.99
CA ASP A 295 -14.85 -11.39 28.32
C ASP A 295 -13.89 -12.60 28.30
N ALA A 296 -13.45 -13.06 29.46
CA ALA A 296 -12.54 -14.20 29.58
C ALA A 296 -13.12 -15.54 29.07
N ASP A 297 -14.43 -15.62 28.97
CA ASP A 297 -15.15 -16.80 28.47
C ASP A 297 -15.47 -16.71 26.97
N GLY A 298 -15.07 -15.59 26.33
CA GLY A 298 -15.27 -15.35 24.89
C GLY A 298 -16.62 -14.73 24.54
N ASN A 299 -17.43 -14.28 25.52
CA ASN A 299 -18.73 -13.66 25.25
C ASN A 299 -18.57 -12.14 25.03
N PRO A 300 -19.32 -11.54 24.09
CA PRO A 300 -19.31 -10.10 23.91
C PRO A 300 -19.73 -9.34 25.17
N THR A 301 -18.97 -8.29 25.49
CA THR A 301 -19.23 -7.44 26.67
C THR A 301 -20.13 -6.24 26.38
N SER A 302 -20.48 -6.04 25.11
CA SER A 302 -21.38 -5.01 24.60
C SER A 302 -22.06 -5.48 23.32
N THR A 303 -23.06 -4.75 22.83
CA THR A 303 -23.60 -4.95 21.47
C THR A 303 -22.47 -4.88 20.45
N VAL A 304 -22.38 -5.87 19.56
CA VAL A 304 -21.39 -5.94 18.48
C VAL A 304 -22.06 -5.55 17.18
N ILE A 305 -21.49 -4.54 16.52
CA ILE A 305 -21.81 -4.18 15.15
C ILE A 305 -20.72 -4.79 14.27
N PRO A 306 -21.03 -5.66 13.30
CA PRO A 306 -20.05 -6.24 12.41
C PRO A 306 -19.26 -5.18 11.66
N VAL A 307 -17.92 -5.31 11.67
CA VAL A 307 -16.97 -4.44 10.96
C VAL A 307 -16.07 -5.30 10.10
N PHE A 308 -16.01 -4.99 8.81
CA PHE A 308 -15.17 -5.69 7.83
C PHE A 308 -14.17 -4.74 7.18
N GLY A 309 -12.94 -5.22 7.02
CA GLY A 309 -11.84 -4.52 6.37
C GLY A 309 -11.19 -5.32 5.26
N VAL A 310 -10.07 -4.84 4.80
CA VAL A 310 -9.13 -5.50 3.87
C VAL A 310 -7.72 -5.16 4.33
N ASP A 311 -6.78 -6.05 4.21
CA ASP A 311 -5.32 -6.06 4.39
C ASP A 311 -4.86 -7.19 5.30
N ALA A 312 -5.68 -7.59 6.28
CA ALA A 312 -5.34 -8.51 7.38
C ALA A 312 -4.07 -8.06 8.13
N THR A 313 -4.03 -6.79 8.52
CA THR A 313 -2.96 -6.23 9.35
C THR A 313 -2.88 -6.94 10.70
N ASP A 314 -1.74 -6.86 11.37
CA ASP A 314 -1.60 -7.49 12.69
C ASP A 314 -2.54 -6.87 13.73
N SER A 315 -2.79 -5.56 13.64
CA SER A 315 -3.75 -4.87 14.49
C SER A 315 -5.19 -5.33 14.22
N ALA A 316 -5.61 -5.46 12.95
CA ALA A 316 -6.93 -5.98 12.61
C ALA A 316 -7.13 -7.43 13.11
N LYS A 317 -6.14 -8.30 12.91
CA LYS A 317 -6.15 -9.68 13.45
C LYS A 317 -6.28 -9.69 14.98
N GLN A 318 -5.62 -8.77 15.67
CA GLN A 318 -5.76 -8.63 17.11
C GLN A 318 -7.20 -8.20 17.48
N LEU A 319 -7.77 -7.20 16.80
CA LEU A 319 -9.16 -6.75 17.03
C LEU A 319 -10.18 -7.86 16.77
N ILE A 320 -9.95 -8.72 15.77
CA ILE A 320 -10.79 -9.90 15.51
C ILE A 320 -10.68 -10.88 16.68
N ASN A 321 -9.48 -11.20 17.15
CA ASN A 321 -9.27 -12.10 18.29
C ASN A 321 -9.89 -11.56 19.60
N GLU A 322 -9.97 -10.24 19.74
CA GLU A 322 -10.60 -9.56 20.87
C GLU A 322 -12.12 -9.43 20.74
N GLY A 323 -12.73 -9.85 19.63
CA GLY A 323 -14.17 -9.71 19.36
C GLY A 323 -14.63 -8.27 19.11
N LYS A 324 -13.74 -7.41 18.62
CA LYS A 324 -13.99 -6.00 18.31
C LYS A 324 -14.19 -5.74 16.80
N MET A 325 -13.62 -6.59 15.96
CA MET A 325 -13.74 -6.59 14.51
C MET A 325 -14.24 -7.96 14.06
N THR A 326 -14.98 -8.02 12.96
CA THR A 326 -15.62 -9.27 12.50
C THR A 326 -14.76 -10.01 11.49
N GLY A 327 -14.16 -9.32 10.54
CA GLY A 327 -13.37 -9.96 9.50
C GLY A 327 -12.55 -8.99 8.65
N THR A 328 -11.57 -9.54 7.96
CA THR A 328 -10.73 -8.81 7.01
C THR A 328 -10.24 -9.74 5.91
N ILE A 329 -9.99 -9.19 4.72
CA ILE A 329 -9.41 -9.91 3.59
C ILE A 329 -7.91 -9.68 3.57
N LYS A 330 -7.11 -10.76 3.44
CA LYS A 330 -5.65 -10.64 3.41
C LYS A 330 -5.18 -10.09 2.07
N GLN A 331 -4.39 -9.03 2.09
CA GLN A 331 -3.45 -8.66 1.04
C GLN A 331 -2.04 -9.18 1.40
N ASP A 332 -1.35 -9.81 0.43
CA ASP A 332 -0.06 -10.44 0.69
C ASP A 332 1.11 -9.47 0.48
N ALA A 333 1.47 -8.73 1.54
CA ALA A 333 2.55 -7.76 1.50
C ALA A 333 3.93 -8.40 1.21
N ASP A 334 4.18 -9.61 1.74
CA ASP A 334 5.42 -10.33 1.50
C ASP A 334 5.49 -10.83 0.05
N GLY A 335 4.38 -11.37 -0.47
CA GLY A 335 4.26 -11.77 -1.87
C GLY A 335 4.46 -10.59 -2.82
N MET A 336 3.87 -9.44 -2.53
CA MET A 336 4.07 -8.21 -3.31
C MET A 336 5.54 -7.78 -3.28
N ALA A 337 6.15 -7.68 -2.11
CA ALA A 337 7.55 -7.28 -1.97
C ALA A 337 8.52 -8.24 -2.68
N SER A 338 8.25 -9.55 -2.64
CA SER A 338 9.09 -10.56 -3.30
C SER A 338 8.94 -10.58 -4.82
N THR A 339 7.87 -10.01 -5.35
CA THR A 339 7.60 -9.91 -6.80
C THR A 339 8.23 -8.66 -7.41
N ILE A 340 8.33 -7.59 -6.63
CA ILE A 340 9.03 -6.35 -7.01
C ILE A 340 10.53 -6.60 -7.18
#